data_8d8649c312c036f9c76f5da5b0105710
#
_entry.id   8d8649c312c036f9c76f5da5b0105710
#
_cell.length_a   1.000
_cell.length_b   1.000
_cell.length_c   1.000
_cell.angle_alpha   90.00
_cell.angle_beta   90.00
_cell.angle_gamma   90.00
#
_symmetry.space_group_name_H-M   'P 1'
#
loop_
_entity.id
_entity.type
_entity.pdbx_description
1 polymer ?
#
loop_
_entity_poly.entity_id
_entity_poly.type
_entity_poly.pdbx_seq_one_letter_code
_entity_poly.pdbx_strand_id
1 'polypeptide(L)'
;MKNIKIKILLILICIITFLNISFSQTPTYQLSVRNIDNSASDSLTFDIYLMHTNPAIGVFEFALGQYFMDFNPLIANGGTLTYRIIGSELPSGAQPRNPTISGSQLRLVSNGSLAQNGPIIPSTSPGVLVVRMSLRTTASTFATGQTLNLSWRNSAQGNPFTKLFAYINDISTEITNASSNIIVSIVQQLSTEIPDRFNLSQNYPNPFNPSTKINFALPKAGFLSLKVYNITGKEVGNLVNEKLGAGNYEYEFNGAALSSGTYFYRIQTSDFSETKRMILIK
;
A
#
# COMPACT_ATOMS: atom_id res chain seq x y z
N MET A 1 -4.23 51.86 40.88
CA MET A 1 -5.08 50.69 40.61
C MET A 1 -5.22 50.34 39.13
N LYS A 2 -5.29 51.30 38.20
CA LYS A 2 -5.38 51.03 36.76
C LYS A 2 -4.17 50.27 36.16
N ASN A 3 -2.96 50.62 36.58
CA ASN A 3 -1.71 50.01 36.05
C ASN A 3 -1.47 48.56 36.49
N ILE A 4 -2.05 48.11 37.61
CA ILE A 4 -1.92 46.74 38.11
C ILE A 4 -2.84 45.81 37.29
N LYS A 5 -4.06 46.26 36.95
CA LYS A 5 -4.97 45.47 36.12
C LYS A 5 -4.44 45.25 34.71
N ILE A 6 -3.77 46.22 34.10
CA ILE A 6 -3.14 46.09 32.78
C ILE A 6 -1.95 45.11 32.83
N LYS A 7 -1.12 45.14 33.89
CA LYS A 7 0.00 44.20 34.04
C LYS A 7 -0.49 42.74 34.25
N ILE A 8 -1.56 42.55 35.02
CA ILE A 8 -2.16 41.21 35.21
C ILE A 8 -2.77 40.70 33.92
N LEU A 9 -3.43 41.55 33.14
CA LEU A 9 -4.00 41.20 31.84
C LEU A 9 -2.91 40.81 30.80
N LEU A 10 -1.78 41.55 30.78
CA LEU A 10 -0.64 41.23 29.92
C LEU A 10 0.06 39.92 30.31
N ILE A 11 0.17 39.63 31.61
CA ILE A 11 0.73 38.37 32.10
C ILE A 11 -0.22 37.20 31.76
N LEU A 12 -1.55 37.38 31.84
CA LEU A 12 -2.51 36.36 31.46
C LEU A 12 -2.48 36.09 29.96
N ILE A 13 -2.35 37.11 29.12
CA ILE A 13 -2.20 36.98 27.66
C ILE A 13 -0.87 36.29 27.33
N CYS A 14 0.25 36.59 27.99
CA CYS A 14 1.50 35.87 27.80
C CYS A 14 1.45 34.42 28.25
N ILE A 15 0.69 34.07 29.29
CA ILE A 15 0.53 32.66 29.72
C ILE A 15 -0.33 31.89 28.73
N ILE A 16 -1.34 32.52 28.11
CA ILE A 16 -2.20 31.86 27.08
C ILE A 16 -1.43 31.63 25.76
N THR A 17 -0.44 32.46 25.43
CA THR A 17 0.38 32.26 24.21
C THR A 17 1.47 31.21 24.37
N PHE A 18 1.75 30.70 25.58
CA PHE A 18 2.72 29.65 25.83
C PHE A 18 2.11 28.26 26.10
N LEU A 19 0.79 28.16 26.16
CA LEU A 19 0.10 26.87 26.07
C LEU A 19 -0.06 26.49 24.59
N ASN A 20 1.05 26.28 23.90
CA ASN A 20 1.07 25.36 22.78
C ASN A 20 0.78 23.98 23.36
N ILE A 21 -0.50 23.65 23.57
CA ILE A 21 -0.92 22.28 23.72
C ILE A 21 -0.63 21.66 22.35
N SER A 22 0.59 21.17 22.15
CA SER A 22 0.88 20.22 21.08
C SER A 22 -0.01 19.01 21.35
N PHE A 23 -1.18 19.01 20.78
CA PHE A 23 -1.87 17.74 20.59
C PHE A 23 -0.92 16.89 19.74
N SER A 24 -0.33 15.87 20.33
CA SER A 24 0.41 14.87 19.59
C SER A 24 -0.54 14.32 18.54
N GLN A 25 -0.38 14.78 17.29
CA GLN A 25 -1.23 14.32 16.21
C GLN A 25 -0.82 12.89 15.86
N THR A 26 -1.81 12.04 15.65
CA THR A 26 -1.60 10.66 15.27
C THR A 26 -0.94 10.59 13.89
N PRO A 27 0.20 9.89 13.72
CA PRO A 27 0.80 9.71 12.41
C PRO A 27 -0.16 8.95 11.49
N THR A 28 -0.22 9.39 10.24
CA THR A 28 -0.94 8.67 9.19
C THR A 28 0.03 7.87 8.33
N TYR A 29 -0.47 6.80 7.73
CA TYR A 29 0.38 5.85 7.01
C TYR A 29 -0.27 5.37 5.72
N GLN A 30 0.56 4.77 4.87
CA GLN A 30 0.13 3.90 3.78
C GLN A 30 0.80 2.54 3.96
N LEU A 31 -0.01 1.50 4.07
CA LEU A 31 0.42 0.11 4.07
C LEU A 31 0.11 -0.48 2.70
N SER A 32 1.13 -0.94 1.97
CA SER A 32 0.95 -1.37 0.59
C SER A 32 1.59 -2.73 0.32
N VAL A 33 0.88 -3.58 -0.44
CA VAL A 33 1.48 -4.76 -1.09
C VAL A 33 1.99 -4.34 -2.46
N ARG A 34 3.21 -4.74 -2.80
CA ARG A 34 3.89 -4.40 -4.07
C ARG A 34 4.70 -5.59 -4.58
N ASN A 35 5.28 -5.43 -5.78
CA ASN A 35 6.28 -6.33 -6.35
C ASN A 35 5.84 -7.80 -6.35
N ILE A 36 4.60 -8.07 -6.75
CA ILE A 36 4.16 -9.45 -6.89
C ILE A 36 4.81 -10.03 -8.13
N ASP A 37 5.75 -10.94 -7.91
CA ASP A 37 6.46 -11.67 -8.94
C ASP A 37 5.99 -13.14 -8.95
N ASN A 38 5.42 -13.56 -10.07
CA ASN A 38 4.92 -14.91 -10.34
C ASN A 38 5.69 -15.58 -11.49
N SER A 39 6.95 -15.20 -11.70
CA SER A 39 7.80 -15.74 -12.79
C SER A 39 8.05 -17.24 -12.68
N ALA A 40 7.95 -17.81 -11.48
CA ALA A 40 8.05 -19.25 -11.27
C ALA A 40 6.68 -19.94 -11.33
N SER A 41 6.63 -21.16 -11.86
CA SER A 41 5.38 -21.89 -12.06
C SER A 41 4.70 -22.34 -10.74
N ASP A 42 5.48 -22.56 -9.67
CA ASP A 42 5.03 -23.10 -8.39
C ASP A 42 5.23 -22.16 -7.20
N SER A 43 5.80 -20.98 -7.45
CA SER A 43 6.09 -19.99 -6.40
C SER A 43 5.92 -18.56 -6.89
N LEU A 44 5.52 -17.69 -5.97
CA LEU A 44 5.46 -16.25 -6.19
C LEU A 44 6.02 -15.50 -4.99
N THR A 45 6.43 -14.26 -5.21
CA THR A 45 6.86 -13.36 -4.13
C THR A 45 6.04 -12.09 -4.13
N PHE A 46 5.93 -11.46 -2.96
CA PHE A 46 5.36 -10.11 -2.83
C PHE A 46 5.95 -9.39 -1.63
N ASP A 47 5.89 -8.08 -1.68
CA ASP A 47 6.43 -7.17 -0.68
C ASP A 47 5.32 -6.41 0.04
N ILE A 48 5.47 -6.25 1.35
CA ILE A 48 4.63 -5.34 2.15
C ILE A 48 5.49 -4.16 2.56
N TYR A 49 5.08 -2.94 2.17
CA TYR A 49 5.72 -1.67 2.54
C TYR A 49 4.85 -0.85 3.47
N LEU A 50 5.50 -0.13 4.38
CA LEU A 50 4.89 0.85 5.28
C LEU A 50 5.53 2.20 5.08
N MET A 51 4.73 3.24 4.85
CA MET A 51 5.18 4.61 4.61
C MET A 51 4.41 5.59 5.50
N HIS A 52 5.12 6.58 6.06
CA HIS A 52 4.52 7.70 6.76
C HIS A 52 3.97 8.73 5.75
N THR A 53 2.70 9.15 5.88
CA THR A 53 2.05 9.99 4.88
C THR A 53 1.85 11.45 5.30
N ASN A 54 2.08 11.82 6.57
CA ASN A 54 1.94 13.19 7.07
C ASN A 54 3.14 13.64 7.93
N PRO A 55 4.36 13.67 7.38
CA PRO A 55 5.58 13.96 8.15
C PRO A 55 5.61 15.37 8.78
N ALA A 56 4.74 16.28 8.34
CA ALA A 56 4.63 17.61 8.93
C ALA A 56 4.15 17.64 10.39
N ILE A 57 3.49 16.56 10.86
CA ILE A 57 2.99 16.47 12.24
C ILE A 57 3.98 15.81 13.21
N GLY A 58 5.11 15.32 12.71
CA GLY A 58 6.16 14.66 13.52
C GLY A 58 6.63 13.35 12.93
N VAL A 59 7.34 12.57 13.73
CA VAL A 59 7.88 11.27 13.34
C VAL A 59 6.84 10.16 13.52
N PHE A 60 6.90 9.15 12.67
CA PHE A 60 6.15 7.92 12.88
C PHE A 60 7.11 6.87 13.49
N GLU A 61 7.03 6.68 14.79
CA GLU A 61 7.74 5.64 15.50
C GLU A 61 6.88 4.38 15.56
N PHE A 62 7.32 3.32 14.90
CA PHE A 62 6.56 2.07 14.76
C PHE A 62 6.59 1.26 16.05
N ALA A 63 5.43 0.86 16.55
CA ALA A 63 5.32 0.03 17.75
C ALA A 63 5.05 -1.44 17.41
N LEU A 64 4.01 -1.72 16.63
CA LEU A 64 3.54 -3.06 16.34
C LEU A 64 2.74 -3.09 15.04
N GLY A 65 2.83 -4.18 14.28
CA GLY A 65 1.96 -4.46 13.14
C GLY A 65 1.36 -5.86 13.21
N GLN A 66 0.07 -5.95 12.97
CA GLN A 66 -0.67 -7.19 12.74
C GLN A 66 -1.22 -7.14 11.34
N TYR A 67 -0.75 -8.03 10.45
CA TYR A 67 -1.06 -8.00 9.03
C TYR A 67 -1.91 -9.22 8.70
N PHE A 68 -3.15 -8.98 8.34
CA PHE A 68 -4.11 -10.03 7.97
C PHE A 68 -4.61 -9.75 6.56
N MET A 69 -4.48 -10.75 5.70
CA MET A 69 -4.92 -10.68 4.31
C MET A 69 -5.75 -11.90 3.96
N ASP A 70 -6.76 -11.70 3.15
CA ASP A 70 -7.46 -12.77 2.46
C ASP A 70 -6.79 -13.02 1.10
N PHE A 71 -6.82 -14.26 0.64
CA PHE A 71 -6.29 -14.68 -0.66
C PHE A 71 -7.14 -15.82 -1.24
N ASN A 72 -6.96 -16.08 -2.55
CA ASN A 72 -7.64 -17.18 -3.23
C ASN A 72 -6.88 -18.51 -3.02
N PRO A 73 -7.37 -19.44 -2.20
CA PRO A 73 -6.67 -20.71 -1.94
C PRO A 73 -6.69 -21.65 -3.16
N LEU A 74 -7.56 -21.43 -4.15
CA LEU A 74 -7.63 -22.26 -5.37
C LEU A 74 -6.37 -22.16 -6.23
N ILE A 75 -5.56 -21.11 -6.01
CA ILE A 75 -4.24 -20.98 -6.64
C ILE A 75 -3.33 -22.19 -6.34
N ALA A 76 -3.57 -22.90 -5.24
CA ALA A 76 -2.76 -24.06 -4.83
C ALA A 76 -2.76 -25.22 -5.81
N ASN A 77 -3.72 -25.30 -6.74
CA ASN A 77 -3.87 -26.37 -7.73
C ASN A 77 -3.94 -27.78 -7.09
N GLY A 78 -4.68 -27.91 -6.00
CA GLY A 78 -4.77 -29.17 -5.23
C GLY A 78 -3.60 -29.45 -4.31
N GLY A 79 -2.53 -28.64 -4.33
CA GLY A 79 -1.41 -28.71 -3.41
C GLY A 79 -1.67 -27.98 -2.10
N THR A 80 -0.68 -28.01 -1.21
CA THR A 80 -0.64 -27.22 0.03
C THR A 80 0.16 -25.94 -0.21
N LEU A 81 -0.37 -24.81 0.26
CA LEU A 81 0.32 -23.52 0.23
C LEU A 81 1.18 -23.35 1.47
N THR A 82 2.41 -22.87 1.25
CA THR A 82 3.34 -22.47 2.30
C THR A 82 3.80 -21.04 2.08
N TYR A 83 3.89 -20.25 3.16
CA TYR A 83 4.46 -18.91 3.17
C TYR A 83 5.79 -18.89 3.90
N ARG A 84 6.76 -18.18 3.34
CA ARG A 84 8.04 -17.92 3.98
C ARG A 84 8.35 -16.44 3.93
N ILE A 85 8.88 -15.91 5.04
CA ILE A 85 9.52 -14.60 5.07
C ILE A 85 10.92 -14.77 4.48
N ILE A 86 11.25 -13.98 3.46
CA ILE A 86 12.55 -14.02 2.77
C ILE A 86 13.31 -12.71 2.87
N GLY A 87 12.74 -11.65 3.46
CA GLY A 87 13.41 -10.38 3.70
C GLY A 87 12.56 -9.40 4.49
N SER A 88 13.23 -8.43 5.11
CA SER A 88 12.67 -7.26 5.79
C SER A 88 13.77 -6.22 5.98
N GLU A 89 13.41 -4.93 5.93
CA GLU A 89 14.29 -3.79 6.27
C GLU A 89 14.07 -3.30 7.70
N LEU A 90 13.02 -3.79 8.39
CA LEU A 90 12.83 -3.49 9.80
C LEU A 90 13.90 -4.15 10.65
N PRO A 91 14.31 -3.53 11.78
CA PRO A 91 15.16 -4.17 12.77
C PRO A 91 14.58 -5.50 13.25
N SER A 92 15.42 -6.47 13.60
CA SER A 92 15.01 -7.85 13.90
C SER A 92 13.91 -7.95 14.98
N GLY A 93 13.89 -7.04 15.95
CA GLY A 93 12.85 -6.97 16.99
C GLY A 93 11.47 -6.51 16.48
N ALA A 94 11.42 -5.78 15.36
CA ALA A 94 10.20 -5.23 14.77
C ALA A 94 9.71 -6.02 13.55
N GLN A 95 10.49 -7.01 13.08
CA GLN A 95 10.13 -7.81 11.90
C GLN A 95 8.92 -8.71 12.18
N PRO A 96 8.03 -8.91 11.19
CA PRO A 96 7.01 -9.95 11.25
C PRO A 96 7.62 -11.32 11.46
N ARG A 97 6.92 -12.18 12.19
CA ARG A 97 7.35 -13.54 12.50
C ARG A 97 6.21 -14.52 12.27
N ASN A 98 6.59 -15.78 12.06
CA ASN A 98 5.66 -16.91 12.02
C ASN A 98 4.45 -16.68 11.11
N PRO A 99 4.65 -16.54 9.79
CA PRO A 99 3.52 -16.44 8.88
C PRO A 99 2.71 -17.74 8.97
N THR A 100 1.40 -17.60 9.12
CA THR A 100 0.47 -18.72 9.19
C THR A 100 -0.63 -18.58 8.16
N ILE A 101 -1.08 -19.72 7.64
CA ILE A 101 -2.26 -19.82 6.78
C ILE A 101 -3.39 -20.45 7.60
N SER A 102 -4.58 -19.87 7.52
CA SER A 102 -5.80 -20.42 8.07
C SER A 102 -6.92 -20.29 7.05
N GLY A 103 -7.23 -21.36 6.34
CA GLY A 103 -8.15 -21.33 5.19
C GLY A 103 -7.63 -20.39 4.10
N SER A 104 -8.40 -19.33 3.79
CA SER A 104 -8.06 -18.29 2.83
C SER A 104 -7.34 -17.08 3.47
N GLN A 105 -6.83 -17.20 4.69
CA GLN A 105 -6.22 -16.09 5.42
C GLN A 105 -4.72 -16.29 5.60
N LEU A 106 -3.95 -15.26 5.24
CA LEU A 106 -2.56 -15.10 5.63
C LEU A 106 -2.49 -14.21 6.86
N ARG A 107 -1.73 -14.64 7.87
CA ARG A 107 -1.56 -13.96 9.15
C ARG A 107 -0.08 -13.73 9.43
N LEU A 108 0.28 -12.48 9.68
CA LEU A 108 1.61 -12.04 10.05
C LEU A 108 1.51 -11.11 11.26
N VAL A 109 2.37 -11.27 12.24
CA VAL A 109 2.44 -10.38 13.40
C VAL A 109 3.89 -9.97 13.61
N SER A 110 4.16 -8.67 13.66
CA SER A 110 5.43 -8.15 14.16
C SER A 110 5.28 -7.82 15.65
N ASN A 111 6.16 -8.39 16.46
CA ASN A 111 6.28 -7.96 17.84
C ASN A 111 7.05 -6.64 17.81
N GLY A 112 6.42 -5.57 18.30
CA GLY A 112 7.10 -4.32 18.54
C GLY A 112 8.22 -4.51 19.57
N SER A 113 9.20 -3.63 19.57
CA SER A 113 10.14 -3.51 20.68
C SER A 113 9.34 -3.20 21.94
N LEU A 114 9.51 -4.01 22.97
CA LEU A 114 8.88 -3.78 24.29
C LEU A 114 9.47 -2.56 25.01
N ALA A 115 10.52 -1.96 24.49
CA ALA A 115 11.16 -0.75 25.01
C ALA A 115 10.99 0.36 23.97
N GLN A 116 10.37 1.46 24.37
CA GLN A 116 10.42 2.78 23.73
C GLN A 116 11.63 2.91 22.81
N ASN A 117 11.48 3.34 21.58
CA ASN A 117 12.42 3.44 20.46
C ASN A 117 12.17 2.41 19.37
N GLY A 118 10.95 2.40 18.85
CA GLY A 118 10.64 1.68 17.62
C GLY A 118 11.35 2.28 16.41
N PRO A 119 11.46 1.54 15.29
CA PRO A 119 12.03 2.10 14.08
C PRO A 119 11.18 3.26 13.56
N ILE A 120 11.87 4.30 13.08
CA ILE A 120 11.22 5.44 12.43
C ILE A 120 10.82 5.04 11.01
N ILE A 121 9.54 5.23 10.69
CA ILE A 121 8.99 4.93 9.37
C ILE A 121 9.21 6.12 8.44
N PRO A 122 9.88 5.90 7.27
CA PRO A 122 10.16 6.97 6.33
C PRO A 122 8.90 7.48 5.62
N SER A 123 8.94 8.75 5.22
CA SER A 123 7.89 9.39 4.42
C SER A 123 8.17 9.37 2.90
N THR A 124 9.32 8.84 2.50
CA THR A 124 9.68 8.68 1.08
C THR A 124 9.14 7.37 0.53
N SER A 125 8.53 7.41 -0.66
CA SER A 125 8.00 6.22 -1.34
C SER A 125 9.13 5.27 -1.75
N PRO A 126 8.94 3.95 -1.62
CA PRO A 126 7.72 3.22 -1.22
C PRO A 126 7.52 3.10 0.29
N GLY A 127 8.37 3.65 1.14
CA GLY A 127 8.44 3.43 2.56
C GLY A 127 9.49 2.38 2.93
N VAL A 128 9.38 1.79 4.11
CA VAL A 128 10.24 0.70 4.58
C VAL A 128 9.63 -0.64 4.18
N LEU A 129 10.46 -1.58 3.73
CA LEU A 129 10.04 -2.97 3.50
C LEU A 129 9.77 -3.65 4.84
N VAL A 130 8.50 -3.81 5.18
CA VAL A 130 8.07 -4.54 6.38
C VAL A 130 8.44 -6.01 6.25
N VAL A 131 8.10 -6.61 5.10
CA VAL A 131 8.37 -8.01 4.83
C VAL A 131 8.32 -8.31 3.33
N ARG A 132 9.24 -9.14 2.87
CA ARG A 132 9.16 -9.86 1.58
C ARG A 132 8.72 -11.27 1.83
N MET A 133 7.64 -11.66 1.18
CA MET A 133 7.03 -12.98 1.32
C MET A 133 7.28 -13.83 0.08
N SER A 134 7.49 -15.12 0.29
CA SER A 134 7.42 -16.14 -0.76
C SER A 134 6.29 -17.10 -0.45
N LEU A 135 5.37 -17.25 -1.40
CA LEU A 135 4.30 -18.24 -1.40
C LEU A 135 4.66 -19.37 -2.35
N ARG A 136 4.54 -20.60 -1.92
CA ARG A 136 4.79 -21.78 -2.73
C ARG A 136 3.68 -22.81 -2.59
N THR A 137 3.31 -23.45 -3.71
CA THR A 137 2.46 -24.64 -3.70
C THR A 137 3.30 -25.91 -3.72
N THR A 138 2.80 -27.00 -3.11
CA THR A 138 3.39 -28.33 -3.25
C THR A 138 3.01 -29.03 -4.56
N ALA A 139 2.06 -28.48 -5.30
CA ALA A 139 1.77 -28.92 -6.68
C ALA A 139 2.91 -28.50 -7.63
N SER A 140 3.00 -29.12 -8.80
CA SER A 140 4.03 -28.79 -9.80
C SER A 140 3.89 -27.38 -10.37
N THR A 141 2.68 -26.82 -10.36
CA THR A 141 2.37 -25.46 -10.82
C THR A 141 1.21 -24.89 -10.05
N PHE A 142 1.11 -23.56 -10.03
CA PHE A 142 -0.15 -22.90 -9.65
C PHE A 142 -1.28 -23.24 -10.62
N ALA A 143 -2.53 -23.12 -10.16
CA ALA A 143 -3.70 -23.38 -10.98
C ALA A 143 -3.83 -22.38 -12.12
N THR A 144 -3.94 -22.87 -13.34
CA THR A 144 -4.12 -22.04 -14.53
C THR A 144 -5.42 -21.24 -14.45
N GLY A 145 -5.34 -19.95 -14.78
CA GLY A 145 -6.50 -19.04 -14.75
C GLY A 145 -6.93 -18.61 -13.34
N GLN A 146 -6.22 -19.01 -12.29
CA GLN A 146 -6.44 -18.53 -10.94
C GLN A 146 -5.43 -17.42 -10.60
N THR A 147 -5.90 -16.41 -9.90
CA THR A 147 -5.07 -15.32 -9.39
C THR A 147 -5.06 -15.35 -7.86
N LEU A 148 -4.01 -14.81 -7.26
CA LEU A 148 -3.84 -14.80 -5.80
C LEU A 148 -4.93 -14.00 -5.08
N ASN A 149 -5.47 -12.93 -5.70
CA ASN A 149 -6.53 -12.06 -5.16
C ASN A 149 -6.29 -11.64 -3.71
N LEU A 150 -5.08 -11.16 -3.41
CA LEU A 150 -4.78 -10.62 -2.09
C LEU A 150 -5.69 -9.44 -1.77
N SER A 151 -6.21 -9.40 -0.55
CA SER A 151 -6.95 -8.27 -0.02
C SER A 151 -6.68 -8.08 1.47
N TRP A 152 -6.57 -6.84 1.93
CA TRP A 152 -6.41 -6.54 3.34
C TRP A 152 -7.71 -6.83 4.10
N ARG A 153 -7.60 -7.55 5.21
CA ARG A 153 -8.72 -7.67 6.15
C ARG A 153 -8.81 -6.42 7.00
N ASN A 154 -10.00 -5.86 7.08
CA ASN A 154 -10.35 -4.74 7.96
C ASN A 154 -11.44 -5.16 8.97
N SER A 155 -11.84 -4.25 9.85
CA SER A 155 -12.82 -4.51 10.87
C SER A 155 -14.20 -4.97 10.36
N ALA A 156 -14.57 -4.64 9.12
CA ALA A 156 -15.84 -5.05 8.51
C ALA A 156 -15.90 -6.57 8.25
N GLN A 157 -14.74 -7.23 8.03
CA GLN A 157 -14.66 -8.69 7.91
C GLN A 157 -14.57 -9.41 9.28
N GLY A 158 -14.61 -8.67 10.40
CA GLY A 158 -14.48 -9.22 11.75
C GLY A 158 -13.03 -9.59 12.13
N ASN A 159 -12.86 -10.02 13.39
CA ASN A 159 -11.55 -10.43 13.91
C ASN A 159 -11.10 -11.80 13.35
N PRO A 160 -9.80 -11.99 13.10
CA PRO A 160 -8.74 -10.99 13.16
C PRO A 160 -8.70 -10.08 11.92
N PHE A 161 -8.24 -8.84 12.07
CA PHE A 161 -8.03 -7.90 10.98
C PHE A 161 -6.73 -7.12 11.15
N THR A 162 -6.28 -6.47 10.08
CA THR A 162 -5.03 -5.71 10.06
C THR A 162 -5.07 -4.53 11.03
N LYS A 163 -4.05 -4.47 11.90
CA LYS A 163 -3.87 -3.41 12.90
C LYS A 163 -2.46 -2.86 12.85
N LEU A 164 -2.34 -1.56 13.08
CA LEU A 164 -1.07 -0.85 13.13
C LEU A 164 -1.00 0.02 14.37
N PHE A 165 0.16 0.04 15.01
CA PHE A 165 0.41 0.80 16.24
C PHE A 165 1.65 1.65 16.09
N ALA A 166 1.58 2.86 16.63
CA ALA A 166 2.70 3.79 16.75
C ALA A 166 2.97 4.11 18.22
N TYR A 167 4.19 4.50 18.55
CA TYR A 167 4.46 5.15 19.83
C TYR A 167 4.03 6.62 19.75
N ILE A 168 3.14 7.02 20.64
CA ILE A 168 2.68 8.39 20.82
C ILE A 168 2.91 8.73 22.29
N ASN A 169 3.81 9.68 22.57
CA ASN A 169 4.26 9.99 23.94
C ASN A 169 4.69 8.71 24.69
N ASP A 170 5.51 7.88 24.04
CA ASP A 170 6.03 6.62 24.57
C ASP A 170 4.98 5.54 24.86
N ILE A 171 3.74 5.74 24.44
CA ILE A 171 2.65 4.77 24.60
C ILE A 171 2.32 4.15 23.25
N SER A 172 2.34 2.80 23.18
CA SER A 172 1.90 2.06 22.00
C SER A 172 0.39 2.29 21.78
N THR A 173 0.07 3.04 20.74
CA THR A 173 -1.29 3.49 20.42
C THR A 173 -1.72 2.92 19.08
N GLU A 174 -2.94 2.37 19.00
CA GLU A 174 -3.51 1.89 17.73
C GLU A 174 -3.82 3.08 16.81
N ILE A 175 -3.27 3.04 15.59
CA ILE A 175 -3.46 4.05 14.54
C ILE A 175 -4.16 3.46 13.31
N THR A 176 -4.78 2.30 13.44
CA THR A 176 -5.36 1.56 12.33
C THR A 176 -6.36 2.39 11.53
N ASN A 177 -6.15 2.46 10.23
CA ASN A 177 -7.06 3.07 9.26
C ASN A 177 -7.17 2.16 8.03
N ALA A 178 -8.31 1.54 7.83
CA ALA A 178 -8.52 0.59 6.75
C ALA A 178 -8.32 1.20 5.35
N SER A 179 -8.62 2.49 5.17
CA SER A 179 -8.43 3.20 3.90
C SER A 179 -6.96 3.45 3.55
N SER A 180 -6.06 3.32 4.53
CA SER A 180 -4.61 3.42 4.36
C SER A 180 -3.95 2.10 3.94
N ASN A 181 -4.70 1.00 3.99
CA ASN A 181 -4.25 -0.33 3.61
C ASN A 181 -4.61 -0.56 2.14
N ILE A 182 -3.65 -0.41 1.27
CA ILE A 182 -3.84 -0.59 -0.18
C ILE A 182 -3.13 -1.86 -0.64
N ILE A 183 -3.74 -2.58 -1.55
CA ILE A 183 -3.00 -3.40 -2.48
C ILE A 183 -2.68 -2.45 -3.62
N VAL A 184 -1.41 -2.11 -3.77
CA VAL A 184 -0.98 -1.48 -5.02
C VAL A 184 -1.22 -2.57 -6.03
N SER A 185 -2.29 -2.42 -6.79
CA SER A 185 -2.78 -3.44 -7.72
C SER A 185 -1.59 -3.99 -8.45
N ILE A 186 -1.50 -5.29 -8.37
CA ILE A 186 -0.48 -6.07 -9.03
C ILE A 186 -0.42 -5.58 -10.47
N VAL A 187 0.70 -5.02 -10.86
CA VAL A 187 1.05 -5.00 -12.26
C VAL A 187 1.27 -6.47 -12.60
N GLN A 188 0.18 -7.17 -12.93
CA GLN A 188 0.29 -8.57 -13.31
C GLN A 188 1.00 -8.61 -14.66
N GLN A 189 2.20 -9.16 -14.68
CA GLN A 189 2.83 -9.49 -15.95
C GLN A 189 2.03 -10.61 -16.59
N LEU A 190 1.26 -10.28 -17.61
CA LEU A 190 0.38 -11.23 -18.30
C LEU A 190 1.16 -12.25 -19.13
N SER A 191 2.37 -11.89 -19.55
CA SER A 191 3.21 -12.70 -20.43
C SER A 191 4.67 -12.28 -20.31
N THR A 192 5.58 -13.23 -20.39
CA THR A 192 7.04 -13.02 -20.55
C THR A 192 7.42 -12.74 -22.01
N GLU A 193 6.48 -12.78 -22.93
CA GLU A 193 6.69 -12.40 -24.32
C GLU A 193 6.98 -10.90 -24.37
N ILE A 194 8.14 -10.54 -24.91
CA ILE A 194 8.58 -9.16 -24.99
C ILE A 194 7.81 -8.46 -26.12
N PRO A 195 7.00 -7.43 -25.82
CA PRO A 195 6.29 -6.69 -26.85
C PRO A 195 7.23 -5.86 -27.72
N ASP A 196 6.89 -5.70 -28.99
CA ASP A 196 7.71 -4.94 -29.95
C ASP A 196 7.69 -3.42 -29.69
N ARG A 197 6.65 -2.90 -29.03
CA ARG A 197 6.43 -1.46 -28.82
C ARG A 197 5.73 -1.18 -27.50
N PHE A 198 5.90 0.04 -27.02
CA PHE A 198 5.08 0.57 -25.93
C PHE A 198 3.62 0.64 -26.34
N ASN A 199 2.72 0.32 -25.43
CA ASN A 199 1.28 0.45 -25.63
C ASN A 199 0.59 0.76 -24.31
N LEU A 200 -0.43 1.62 -24.35
CA LEU A 200 -1.40 1.81 -23.29
C LEU A 200 -2.78 1.48 -23.85
N SER A 201 -3.42 0.45 -23.35
CA SER A 201 -4.76 0.05 -23.82
C SER A 201 -5.84 0.90 -23.19
N GLN A 202 -7.00 0.97 -23.86
CA GLN A 202 -8.21 1.52 -23.24
C GLN A 202 -8.60 0.64 -22.06
N ASN A 203 -8.93 1.27 -20.91
CA ASN A 203 -9.41 0.52 -19.75
C ASN A 203 -10.70 -0.24 -20.06
N TYR A 204 -10.86 -1.41 -19.48
CA TYR A 204 -12.05 -2.23 -19.63
C TYR A 204 -12.49 -2.83 -18.28
N PRO A 205 -13.81 -2.72 -17.95
CA PRO A 205 -14.84 -2.00 -18.67
C PRO A 205 -14.66 -0.47 -18.69
N ASN A 206 -15.24 0.22 -19.67
CA ASN A 206 -15.33 1.68 -19.71
C ASN A 206 -16.66 2.07 -20.41
N PRO A 207 -17.66 2.64 -19.72
CA PRO A 207 -17.65 3.07 -18.31
C PRO A 207 -17.46 1.92 -17.30
N PHE A 208 -17.00 2.23 -16.08
CA PHE A 208 -16.73 1.24 -15.03
C PHE A 208 -17.40 1.57 -13.68
N ASN A 209 -17.63 0.53 -12.85
CA ASN A 209 -18.23 0.64 -11.51
C ASN A 209 -17.76 -0.51 -10.59
N PRO A 210 -17.08 -0.25 -9.49
CA PRO A 210 -16.12 0.83 -9.29
C PRO A 210 -14.74 0.47 -9.83
N SER A 211 -14.55 -0.75 -10.38
CA SER A 211 -13.25 -1.30 -10.82
C SER A 211 -13.15 -1.41 -12.32
N THR A 212 -11.94 -1.24 -12.84
CA THR A 212 -11.58 -1.40 -14.24
C THR A 212 -10.14 -1.86 -14.39
N LYS A 213 -9.81 -2.51 -15.51
CA LYS A 213 -8.48 -2.98 -15.83
C LYS A 213 -7.82 -2.07 -16.86
N ILE A 214 -6.54 -1.77 -16.65
CA ILE A 214 -5.71 -0.97 -17.55
C ILE A 214 -4.54 -1.85 -17.98
N ASN A 215 -4.46 -2.15 -19.26
CA ASN A 215 -3.39 -2.96 -19.84
C ASN A 215 -2.35 -2.07 -20.51
N PHE A 216 -1.07 -2.41 -20.35
CA PHE A 216 0.02 -1.73 -21.02
C PHE A 216 1.17 -2.68 -21.33
N ALA A 217 2.01 -2.29 -22.30
CA ALA A 217 3.11 -3.08 -22.80
C ALA A 217 4.42 -2.30 -22.77
N LEU A 218 5.51 -2.95 -22.31
CA LEU A 218 6.85 -2.40 -22.21
C LEU A 218 7.82 -3.26 -23.03
N PRO A 219 8.42 -2.71 -24.12
CA PRO A 219 9.39 -3.45 -24.94
C PRO A 219 10.76 -3.56 -24.27
N LYS A 220 11.03 -2.77 -23.25
CA LYS A 220 12.28 -2.78 -22.48
C LYS A 220 12.06 -2.42 -21.03
N ALA A 221 12.95 -2.91 -20.17
CA ALA A 221 12.94 -2.56 -18.76
C ALA A 221 13.21 -1.07 -18.54
N GLY A 222 12.48 -0.44 -17.63
CA GLY A 222 12.64 0.97 -17.32
C GLY A 222 11.77 1.44 -16.18
N PHE A 223 12.00 2.68 -15.74
CA PHE A 223 11.14 3.34 -14.78
C PHE A 223 9.83 3.74 -15.46
N LEU A 224 8.71 3.42 -14.81
CA LEU A 224 7.36 3.68 -15.29
C LEU A 224 6.54 4.39 -14.22
N SER A 225 5.81 5.42 -14.65
CA SER A 225 4.77 6.08 -13.88
C SER A 225 3.42 5.90 -14.58
N LEU A 226 2.41 5.38 -13.87
CA LEU A 226 1.02 5.32 -14.31
C LEU A 226 0.17 6.05 -13.29
N LYS A 227 -0.46 7.16 -13.68
CA LYS A 227 -1.18 8.06 -12.78
C LYS A 227 -2.56 8.39 -13.29
N VAL A 228 -3.48 8.69 -12.37
CA VAL A 228 -4.86 9.11 -12.65
C VAL A 228 -5.06 10.58 -12.31
N TYR A 229 -5.75 11.29 -13.19
CA TYR A 229 -6.05 12.70 -13.07
C TYR A 229 -7.56 12.94 -13.23
N ASN A 230 -8.08 13.95 -12.53
CA ASN A 230 -9.43 14.45 -12.76
C ASN A 230 -9.47 15.40 -13.97
N ILE A 231 -10.66 15.93 -14.29
CA ILE A 231 -10.88 16.87 -15.41
C ILE A 231 -10.12 18.20 -15.29
N THR A 232 -9.68 18.56 -14.08
CA THR A 232 -8.88 19.79 -13.84
C THR A 232 -7.38 19.53 -13.94
N GLY A 233 -6.95 18.28 -14.25
CA GLY A 233 -5.56 17.89 -14.33
C GLY A 233 -4.91 17.63 -12.96
N LYS A 234 -5.69 17.62 -11.87
CA LYS A 234 -5.19 17.27 -10.53
C LYS A 234 -4.99 15.74 -10.45
N GLU A 235 -3.81 15.30 -9.98
CA GLU A 235 -3.54 13.90 -9.66
C GLU A 235 -4.47 13.43 -8.55
N VAL A 236 -5.20 12.34 -8.79
CA VAL A 236 -6.14 11.70 -7.86
C VAL A 236 -5.76 10.25 -7.56
N GLY A 237 -4.76 9.71 -8.24
CA GLY A 237 -4.22 8.39 -7.97
C GLY A 237 -2.85 8.19 -8.63
N ASN A 238 -1.94 7.55 -7.89
CA ASN A 238 -0.66 7.07 -8.40
C ASN A 238 -0.72 5.55 -8.41
N LEU A 239 -0.85 4.97 -9.62
CA LEU A 239 -1.11 3.56 -9.80
C LEU A 239 0.17 2.74 -9.82
N VAL A 240 1.16 3.20 -10.61
CA VAL A 240 2.48 2.59 -10.73
C VAL A 240 3.51 3.69 -10.70
N ASN A 241 4.62 3.50 -9.98
CA ASN A 241 5.73 4.44 -9.93
C ASN A 241 7.01 3.70 -9.55
N GLU A 242 7.44 2.81 -10.44
CA GLU A 242 8.55 1.89 -10.17
C GLU A 242 9.27 1.44 -11.44
N LYS A 243 10.36 0.70 -11.26
CA LYS A 243 11.09 0.08 -12.37
C LYS A 243 10.48 -1.29 -12.67
N LEU A 244 10.01 -1.47 -13.91
CA LEU A 244 9.48 -2.74 -14.40
C LEU A 244 10.37 -3.36 -15.47
N GLY A 245 10.30 -4.69 -15.61
CA GLY A 245 10.91 -5.43 -16.72
C GLY A 245 10.23 -5.17 -18.05
N ALA A 246 10.76 -5.73 -19.15
CA ALA A 246 10.02 -5.83 -20.41
C ALA A 246 8.87 -6.83 -20.25
N GLY A 247 7.71 -6.57 -20.87
CA GLY A 247 6.54 -7.48 -20.79
C GLY A 247 5.21 -6.77 -20.98
N ASN A 248 4.14 -7.56 -20.94
CA ASN A 248 2.76 -7.11 -20.97
C ASN A 248 2.20 -7.11 -19.56
N TYR A 249 1.50 -6.03 -19.19
CA TYR A 249 1.03 -5.78 -17.83
C TYR A 249 -0.43 -5.43 -17.78
N GLU A 250 -1.10 -5.84 -16.71
CA GLU A 250 -2.46 -5.44 -16.37
C GLU A 250 -2.46 -4.78 -14.99
N TYR A 251 -3.18 -3.67 -14.85
CA TYR A 251 -3.41 -2.98 -13.60
C TYR A 251 -4.91 -2.88 -13.32
N GLU A 252 -5.37 -3.36 -12.16
CA GLU A 252 -6.75 -3.17 -11.72
C GLU A 252 -6.89 -1.87 -10.93
N PHE A 253 -7.65 -0.92 -11.47
CA PHE A 253 -7.95 0.35 -10.83
C PHE A 253 -9.32 0.31 -10.16
N ASN A 254 -9.38 0.65 -8.87
CA ASN A 254 -10.61 0.79 -8.11
C ASN A 254 -10.88 2.26 -7.79
N GLY A 255 -11.96 2.81 -8.38
CA GLY A 255 -12.41 4.19 -8.20
C GLY A 255 -13.43 4.37 -7.07
N ALA A 256 -13.60 3.42 -6.15
CA ALA A 256 -14.63 3.50 -5.09
C ALA A 256 -14.54 4.77 -4.24
N ALA A 257 -13.35 5.32 -4.04
CA ALA A 257 -13.12 6.57 -3.31
C ALA A 257 -13.37 7.84 -4.12
N LEU A 258 -13.55 7.72 -5.45
CA LEU A 258 -13.75 8.86 -6.37
C LEU A 258 -15.23 9.06 -6.65
N SER A 259 -15.63 10.29 -7.02
CA SER A 259 -16.98 10.59 -7.49
C SER A 259 -17.19 10.09 -8.92
N SER A 260 -18.46 9.81 -9.30
CA SER A 260 -18.80 9.56 -10.71
C SER A 260 -18.33 10.72 -11.59
N GLY A 261 -17.75 10.41 -12.75
CA GLY A 261 -17.23 11.44 -13.64
C GLY A 261 -16.19 10.93 -14.63
N THR A 262 -15.61 11.88 -15.37
CA THR A 262 -14.53 11.63 -16.32
C THR A 262 -13.18 11.79 -15.64
N TYR A 263 -12.30 10.83 -15.89
CA TYR A 263 -10.92 10.81 -15.42
C TYR A 263 -10.00 10.50 -16.60
N PHE A 264 -8.71 10.81 -16.41
CA PHE A 264 -7.67 10.50 -17.37
C PHE A 264 -6.57 9.68 -16.66
N TYR A 265 -6.03 8.69 -17.33
CA TYR A 265 -4.86 7.99 -16.86
C TYR A 265 -3.73 8.15 -17.87
N ARG A 266 -2.52 8.39 -17.35
CA ARG A 266 -1.31 8.63 -18.14
C ARG A 266 -0.24 7.66 -17.73
N ILE A 267 0.32 6.97 -18.73
CA ILE A 267 1.58 6.26 -18.61
C ILE A 267 2.73 7.17 -19.04
N GLN A 268 3.85 7.09 -18.35
CA GLN A 268 5.06 7.85 -18.66
C GLN A 268 6.29 7.02 -18.33
N THR A 269 7.19 6.90 -19.30
CA THR A 269 8.55 6.34 -19.19
C THR A 269 9.55 7.38 -19.66
N SER A 270 10.86 7.03 -19.73
CA SER A 270 11.89 7.89 -20.38
C SER A 270 11.59 8.19 -21.86
N ASP A 271 10.95 7.23 -22.56
CA ASP A 271 10.85 7.25 -24.03
C ASP A 271 9.41 7.27 -24.54
N PHE A 272 8.44 7.14 -23.66
CA PHE A 272 7.05 7.01 -24.06
C PHE A 272 6.11 7.70 -23.05
N SER A 273 5.09 8.38 -23.59
CA SER A 273 4.00 8.94 -22.79
C SER A 273 2.69 8.85 -23.57
N GLU A 274 1.67 8.32 -22.95
CA GLU A 274 0.32 8.24 -23.52
C GLU A 274 -0.73 8.49 -22.44
N THR A 275 -1.85 9.13 -22.84
CA THR A 275 -2.97 9.44 -21.93
C THR A 275 -4.26 8.93 -22.55
N LYS A 276 -5.09 8.28 -21.72
CA LYS A 276 -6.42 7.81 -22.11
C LYS A 276 -7.48 8.31 -21.13
N ARG A 277 -8.73 8.34 -21.62
CA ARG A 277 -9.91 8.77 -20.85
C ARG A 277 -10.64 7.55 -20.31
N MET A 278 -11.16 7.65 -19.08
CA MET A 278 -12.06 6.67 -18.48
C MET A 278 -13.27 7.35 -17.81
N ILE A 279 -14.38 6.65 -17.67
CA ILE A 279 -15.62 7.14 -17.11
C ILE A 279 -16.04 6.24 -15.95
N LEU A 280 -16.13 6.83 -14.76
CA LEU A 280 -16.63 6.16 -13.54
C LEU A 280 -18.11 6.46 -13.38
N ILE A 281 -18.90 5.42 -13.20
CA ILE A 281 -20.35 5.48 -12.90
C ILE A 281 -20.57 4.76 -11.58
N LYS A 282 -21.28 5.39 -10.66
CA LYS A 282 -21.74 4.78 -9.39
C LYS A 282 -23.23 4.67 -9.41
#